data_2fc06abc8f5a4c53bf83c28df5a9d959
#
_entry.id   2fc06abc8f5a4c53bf83c28df5a9d959
#
_cell.length_a   1.000
_cell.length_b   1.000
_cell.length_c   1.000
_cell.angle_alpha   90.00
_cell.angle_beta   90.00
_cell.angle_gamma   90.00
#
_symmetry.space_group_name_H-M   'P 1'
#
loop_
_entity.id
_entity.type
_entity.pdbx_description
1 polymer ?
#
loop_
_entity_poly.entity_id
_entity_poly.type
_entity_poly.pdbx_seq_one_letter_code
_entity_poly.pdbx_strand_id
1 'polypeptide(L)'
;MILKEFKLFFNEALSAIYPKTEIDSFFFILMEEKLKLQRIDTVLKSDYLITEKNLIDLKNIVKRLQKEEPIQYIIGTTEFYGLPFLVDKNTLIPRPETEELVTWVLDEIKVLTNNKITELSILDIGTGTGCIPISLAKNLTSLNISAIDISPEALLIAKQNAILNKVIIEFIELDILGAKSLPQEYDVIISNPPYVRELEKEEIK
;
A
#
# COMPACT_ATOMS: atom_id res chain seq x y z
N MET A 1 -31.20 -8.58 -0.73
CA MET A 1 -30.26 -9.73 -0.91
C MET A 1 -29.61 -10.00 0.44
N ILE A 2 -29.67 -11.24 0.89
CA ILE A 2 -28.95 -11.63 2.11
C ILE A 2 -27.49 -11.99 1.82
N LEU A 3 -26.66 -11.98 2.85
CA LEU A 3 -25.22 -12.20 2.75
C LEU A 3 -24.85 -13.53 2.05
N LYS A 4 -25.56 -14.61 2.38
CA LYS A 4 -25.37 -15.92 1.74
C LYS A 4 -25.62 -15.87 0.22
N GLU A 5 -26.68 -15.18 -0.21
CA GLU A 5 -26.99 -15.04 -1.64
C GLU A 5 -25.94 -14.20 -2.35
N PHE A 6 -25.48 -13.11 -1.71
CA PHE A 6 -24.42 -12.28 -2.25
C PHE A 6 -23.11 -13.06 -2.37
N LYS A 7 -22.75 -13.91 -1.40
CA LYS A 7 -21.56 -14.76 -1.47
C LYS A 7 -21.61 -15.73 -2.66
N LEU A 8 -22.76 -16.33 -2.94
CA LEU A 8 -22.93 -17.19 -4.11
C LEU A 8 -22.73 -16.40 -5.41
N PHE A 9 -23.43 -15.28 -5.54
CA PHE A 9 -23.29 -14.38 -6.69
C PHE A 9 -21.83 -13.93 -6.89
N PHE A 10 -21.12 -13.54 -5.81
CA PHE A 10 -19.73 -13.11 -5.84
C PHE A 10 -18.80 -14.20 -6.37
N ASN A 11 -18.96 -15.43 -5.87
CA ASN A 11 -18.17 -16.58 -6.32
C ASN A 11 -18.43 -16.91 -7.80
N GLU A 12 -19.70 -16.96 -8.23
CA GLU A 12 -20.05 -17.24 -9.61
C GLU A 12 -19.49 -16.19 -10.56
N ALA A 13 -19.61 -14.90 -10.19
CA ALA A 13 -19.17 -13.79 -11.02
C ALA A 13 -17.64 -13.74 -11.26
N LEU A 14 -16.84 -14.30 -10.34
CA LEU A 14 -15.37 -14.20 -10.38
C LEU A 14 -14.67 -15.54 -10.66
N SER A 15 -15.38 -16.66 -10.63
CA SER A 15 -14.82 -18.02 -10.73
C SER A 15 -14.09 -18.30 -12.06
N ALA A 16 -14.41 -17.56 -13.13
CA ALA A 16 -13.73 -17.70 -14.42
C ALA A 16 -12.38 -16.95 -14.49
N ILE A 17 -12.11 -16.06 -13.52
CA ILE A 17 -10.96 -15.14 -13.55
C ILE A 17 -9.97 -15.47 -12.43
N TYR A 18 -10.48 -15.78 -11.23
CA TYR A 18 -9.65 -15.96 -10.03
C TYR A 18 -9.81 -17.35 -9.42
N PRO A 19 -8.76 -17.90 -8.78
CA PRO A 19 -8.88 -19.11 -8.01
C PRO A 19 -9.76 -18.89 -6.77
N LYS A 20 -10.41 -19.96 -6.30
CA LYS A 20 -11.35 -19.87 -5.19
C LYS A 20 -10.78 -19.25 -3.91
N THR A 21 -9.52 -19.54 -3.61
CA THR A 21 -8.83 -19.01 -2.41
C THR A 21 -8.72 -17.49 -2.46
N GLU A 22 -8.48 -16.92 -3.63
CA GLU A 22 -8.39 -15.48 -3.84
C GLU A 22 -9.77 -14.82 -3.79
N ILE A 23 -10.78 -15.45 -4.40
CA ILE A 23 -12.18 -14.98 -4.32
C ILE A 23 -12.65 -14.95 -2.87
N ASP A 24 -12.36 -15.99 -2.08
CA ASP A 24 -12.71 -16.02 -0.66
C ASP A 24 -11.97 -14.92 0.12
N SER A 25 -10.71 -14.64 -0.19
CA SER A 25 -9.95 -13.54 0.40
C SER A 25 -10.58 -12.18 0.08
N PHE A 26 -10.87 -11.91 -1.19
CA PHE A 26 -11.55 -10.68 -1.63
C PHE A 26 -12.90 -10.51 -0.94
N PHE A 27 -13.68 -11.57 -0.84
CA PHE A 27 -14.96 -11.54 -0.16
C PHE A 27 -14.82 -11.08 1.30
N PHE A 28 -13.87 -11.67 2.06
CA PHE A 28 -13.69 -11.31 3.47
C PHE A 28 -13.19 -9.87 3.64
N ILE A 29 -12.24 -9.44 2.82
CA ILE A 29 -11.77 -8.03 2.81
C ILE A 29 -12.95 -7.08 2.58
N LEU A 30 -13.80 -7.36 1.59
CA LEU A 30 -14.96 -6.51 1.29
C LEU A 30 -16.01 -6.51 2.39
N MET A 31 -16.26 -7.65 3.03
CA MET A 31 -17.20 -7.72 4.14
C MET A 31 -16.72 -6.89 5.33
N GLU A 32 -15.44 -6.96 5.65
CA GLU A 32 -14.85 -6.17 6.72
C GLU A 32 -14.85 -4.67 6.39
N GLU A 33 -14.38 -4.30 5.19
CA GLU A 33 -14.27 -2.90 4.80
C GLU A 33 -15.62 -2.20 4.60
N LYS A 34 -16.56 -2.85 3.91
CA LYS A 34 -17.83 -2.22 3.50
C LYS A 34 -18.98 -2.46 4.47
N LEU A 35 -18.98 -3.58 5.17
CA LEU A 35 -20.08 -3.95 6.08
C LEU A 35 -19.65 -4.04 7.55
N LYS A 36 -18.33 -3.91 7.84
CA LYS A 36 -17.73 -4.08 9.17
C LYS A 36 -18.07 -5.46 9.78
N LEU A 37 -18.17 -6.46 8.92
CA LEU A 37 -18.39 -7.86 9.29
C LEU A 37 -17.06 -8.60 9.26
N GLN A 38 -16.65 -9.13 10.40
CA GLN A 38 -15.48 -10.00 10.49
C GLN A 38 -15.74 -11.35 9.81
N ARG A 39 -14.68 -12.10 9.53
CA ARG A 39 -14.76 -13.41 8.87
C ARG A 39 -15.75 -14.35 9.58
N ILE A 40 -15.74 -14.39 10.91
CA ILE A 40 -16.67 -15.21 11.72
C ILE A 40 -18.12 -14.78 11.55
N ASP A 41 -18.38 -13.46 11.43
CA ASP A 41 -19.73 -12.93 11.23
C ASP A 41 -20.32 -13.40 9.92
N THR A 42 -19.50 -13.59 8.87
CA THR A 42 -19.98 -14.05 7.56
C THR A 42 -20.55 -15.47 7.59
N VAL A 43 -20.20 -16.25 8.61
CA VAL A 43 -20.75 -17.59 8.87
C VAL A 43 -21.96 -17.50 9.80
N LEU A 44 -21.80 -16.80 10.94
CA LEU A 44 -22.86 -16.72 11.97
C LEU A 44 -24.05 -15.88 11.54
N LYS A 45 -23.85 -14.89 10.67
CA LYS A 45 -24.87 -13.96 10.20
C LYS A 45 -25.15 -14.15 8.70
N SER A 46 -25.27 -15.39 8.26
CA SER A 46 -25.48 -15.73 6.83
C SER A 46 -26.77 -15.13 6.23
N ASP A 47 -27.75 -14.82 7.05
CA ASP A 47 -29.03 -14.19 6.74
C ASP A 47 -29.01 -12.66 6.89
N TYR A 48 -27.84 -12.03 7.21
CA TYR A 48 -27.70 -10.57 7.30
C TYR A 48 -28.20 -9.91 6.01
N LEU A 49 -29.16 -8.98 6.17
CA LEU A 49 -29.74 -8.25 5.04
C LEU A 49 -28.83 -7.08 4.64
N ILE A 50 -28.21 -7.19 3.48
CA ILE A 50 -27.40 -6.11 2.89
C ILE A 50 -28.34 -4.98 2.45
N THR A 51 -28.06 -3.75 2.89
CA THR A 51 -28.82 -2.58 2.47
C THR A 51 -28.71 -2.36 0.96
N GLU A 52 -29.69 -1.72 0.35
CA GLU A 52 -29.68 -1.45 -1.09
C GLU A 52 -28.45 -0.64 -1.52
N LYS A 53 -28.08 0.39 -0.74
CA LYS A 53 -26.88 1.19 -0.98
C LYS A 53 -25.62 0.33 -1.02
N ASN A 54 -25.39 -0.46 0.02
CA ASN A 54 -24.21 -1.33 0.09
C ASN A 54 -24.22 -2.39 -1.02
N LEU A 55 -25.38 -2.90 -1.40
CA LEU A 55 -25.50 -3.87 -2.47
C LEU A 55 -25.10 -3.29 -3.83
N ILE A 56 -25.49 -2.04 -4.11
CA ILE A 56 -25.06 -1.33 -5.33
C ILE A 56 -23.54 -1.16 -5.34
N ASP A 57 -22.98 -0.70 -4.23
CA ASP A 57 -21.51 -0.50 -4.11
C ASP A 57 -20.75 -1.82 -4.28
N LEU A 58 -21.19 -2.88 -3.61
CA LEU A 58 -20.57 -4.20 -3.73
C LEU A 58 -20.66 -4.78 -5.16
N LYS A 59 -21.80 -4.60 -5.84
CA LYS A 59 -21.92 -5.01 -7.25
C LYS A 59 -21.02 -4.22 -8.19
N ASN A 60 -20.79 -2.93 -7.93
CA ASN A 60 -19.84 -2.13 -8.68
C ASN A 60 -18.40 -2.60 -8.44
N ILE A 61 -18.06 -2.99 -7.21
CA ILE A 61 -16.77 -3.59 -6.89
C ILE A 61 -16.56 -4.91 -7.66
N VAL A 62 -17.57 -5.78 -7.72
CA VAL A 62 -17.50 -7.01 -8.52
C VAL A 62 -17.15 -6.71 -9.97
N LYS A 63 -17.77 -5.69 -10.58
CA LYS A 63 -17.46 -5.28 -11.97
C LYS A 63 -16.03 -4.77 -12.15
N ARG A 64 -15.43 -4.14 -11.13
CA ARG A 64 -14.02 -3.71 -11.14
C ARG A 64 -13.09 -4.92 -11.03
N LEU A 65 -13.39 -5.85 -10.13
CA LEU A 65 -12.65 -7.11 -10.00
C LEU A 65 -12.72 -7.95 -11.29
N GLN A 66 -13.88 -7.97 -11.98
CA GLN A 66 -13.99 -8.64 -13.29
C GLN A 66 -13.10 -8.03 -14.37
N LYS A 67 -12.58 -6.82 -14.16
CA LYS A 67 -11.58 -6.16 -15.01
C LYS A 67 -10.17 -6.32 -14.47
N GLU A 68 -9.97 -7.24 -13.55
CA GLU A 68 -8.69 -7.54 -12.90
C GLU A 68 -8.05 -6.34 -12.17
N GLU A 69 -8.89 -5.35 -11.78
CA GLU A 69 -8.39 -4.25 -10.97
C GLU A 69 -8.01 -4.74 -9.57
N PRO A 70 -6.78 -4.44 -9.07
CA PRO A 70 -6.35 -4.87 -7.76
C PRO A 70 -7.31 -4.46 -6.65
N ILE A 71 -7.63 -5.40 -5.74
CA ILE A 71 -8.57 -5.15 -4.63
C ILE A 71 -8.15 -3.95 -3.78
N GLN A 72 -6.84 -3.75 -3.58
CA GLN A 72 -6.29 -2.63 -2.81
C GLN A 72 -6.63 -1.28 -3.43
N TYR A 73 -6.58 -1.16 -4.77
CA TYR A 73 -7.01 0.08 -5.45
C TYR A 73 -8.52 0.27 -5.39
N ILE A 74 -9.28 -0.81 -5.34
CA ILE A 74 -10.74 -0.76 -5.21
C ILE A 74 -11.16 -0.24 -3.85
N ILE A 75 -10.51 -0.71 -2.78
CA ILE A 75 -10.80 -0.28 -1.40
C ILE A 75 -10.05 1.01 -1.03
N GLY A 76 -8.95 1.33 -1.72
CA GLY A 76 -8.14 2.53 -1.52
C GLY A 76 -7.13 2.43 -0.37
N THR A 77 -6.98 1.23 0.22
CA THR A 77 -6.09 1.02 1.38
C THR A 77 -5.38 -0.32 1.31
N THR A 78 -4.22 -0.40 1.96
CA THR A 78 -3.47 -1.64 2.20
C THR A 78 -2.78 -1.56 3.57
N GLU A 79 -2.27 -2.69 4.03
CA GLU A 79 -1.38 -2.75 5.20
C GLU A 79 0.06 -2.99 4.73
N PHE A 80 1.03 -2.37 5.40
CA PHE A 80 2.45 -2.59 5.21
C PHE A 80 3.17 -2.32 6.53
N TYR A 81 4.01 -3.25 6.95
CA TYR A 81 4.78 -3.20 8.20
C TYR A 81 3.90 -2.93 9.44
N GLY A 82 2.69 -3.51 9.48
CA GLY A 82 1.69 -3.31 10.53
C GLY A 82 1.05 -1.91 10.57
N LEU A 83 1.21 -1.11 9.50
CA LEU A 83 0.69 0.24 9.38
C LEU A 83 -0.30 0.36 8.22
N PRO A 84 -1.36 1.19 8.35
CA PRO A 84 -2.30 1.44 7.26
C PRO A 84 -1.72 2.42 6.24
N PHE A 85 -1.94 2.13 4.95
CA PHE A 85 -1.54 2.99 3.83
C PHE A 85 -2.68 3.20 2.86
N LEU A 86 -2.86 4.43 2.41
CA LEU A 86 -3.68 4.76 1.25
C LEU A 86 -2.92 4.38 -0.01
N VAL A 87 -3.64 3.83 -0.98
CA VAL A 87 -3.10 3.45 -2.29
C VAL A 87 -4.09 3.79 -3.39
N ASP A 88 -3.58 4.17 -4.55
CA ASP A 88 -4.35 4.36 -5.77
C ASP A 88 -3.51 3.96 -6.99
N LYS A 89 -4.08 4.15 -8.17
CA LYS A 89 -3.43 3.82 -9.45
C LYS A 89 -2.11 4.57 -9.73
N ASN A 90 -1.80 5.62 -8.97
CA ASN A 90 -0.59 6.43 -9.15
C ASN A 90 0.58 5.90 -8.29
N THR A 91 0.34 4.93 -7.44
CA THR A 91 1.35 4.35 -6.55
C THR A 91 1.40 2.84 -6.68
N LEU A 92 2.60 2.27 -6.61
CA LEU A 92 2.73 0.81 -6.51
C LEU A 92 2.17 0.35 -5.16
N ILE A 93 1.37 -0.73 -5.17
CA ILE A 93 0.93 -1.39 -3.94
C ILE A 93 2.16 -1.94 -3.23
N PRO A 94 2.43 -1.55 -1.98
CA PRO A 94 3.56 -2.06 -1.20
C PRO A 94 3.61 -3.59 -1.22
N ARG A 95 4.79 -4.14 -1.46
CA ARG A 95 5.00 -5.59 -1.52
C ARG A 95 5.53 -6.11 -0.20
N PRO A 96 5.10 -7.31 0.25
CA PRO A 96 5.58 -7.91 1.51
C PRO A 96 7.11 -8.01 1.58
N GLU A 97 7.78 -8.29 0.44
CA GLU A 97 9.23 -8.40 0.36
C GLU A 97 9.94 -7.08 0.71
N THR A 98 9.27 -5.95 0.53
CA THR A 98 9.80 -4.64 0.90
C THR A 98 9.85 -4.43 2.43
N GLU A 99 9.10 -5.23 3.20
CA GLU A 99 9.19 -5.21 4.67
C GLU A 99 10.54 -5.74 5.16
N GLU A 100 11.14 -6.68 4.44
CA GLU A 100 12.49 -7.17 4.72
C GLU A 100 13.54 -6.06 4.57
N LEU A 101 13.37 -5.21 3.53
CA LEU A 101 14.25 -4.04 3.34
C LEU A 101 14.12 -3.06 4.52
N VAL A 102 12.90 -2.78 4.98
CA VAL A 102 12.68 -1.91 6.16
C VAL A 102 13.38 -2.50 7.39
N THR A 103 13.21 -3.79 7.63
CA THR A 103 13.82 -4.49 8.76
C THR A 103 15.34 -4.42 8.67
N TRP A 104 15.92 -4.70 7.51
CA TRP A 104 17.37 -4.61 7.29
C TRP A 104 17.91 -3.21 7.56
N VAL A 105 17.26 -2.18 7.02
CA VAL A 105 17.68 -0.78 7.26
C VAL A 105 17.62 -0.41 8.74
N LEU A 106 16.56 -0.84 9.45
CA LEU A 106 16.45 -0.61 10.89
C LEU A 106 17.59 -1.26 11.69
N ASP A 107 18.01 -2.46 11.31
CA ASP A 107 19.09 -3.17 11.98
C ASP A 107 20.45 -2.54 11.65
N GLU A 108 20.73 -2.13 10.41
CA GLU A 108 21.94 -1.40 10.05
C GLU A 108 22.06 -0.07 10.78
N ILE A 109 20.95 0.69 10.90
CA ILE A 109 20.94 1.94 11.67
C ILE A 109 21.31 1.71 13.14
N LYS A 110 20.80 0.66 13.78
CA LYS A 110 21.17 0.30 15.14
C LYS A 110 22.65 0.01 15.28
N VAL A 111 23.23 -0.70 14.30
CA VAL A 111 24.68 -1.00 14.27
C VAL A 111 25.48 0.28 14.08
N LEU A 112 25.15 1.12 13.10
CA LEU A 112 25.84 2.39 12.81
C LEU A 112 25.86 3.33 14.00
N THR A 113 24.76 3.38 14.75
CA THR A 113 24.60 4.27 15.90
C THR A 113 25.11 3.67 17.21
N ASN A 114 25.59 2.43 17.23
CA ASN A 114 25.91 1.68 18.47
C ASN A 114 24.75 1.71 19.48
N ASN A 115 23.51 1.64 19.02
CA ASN A 115 22.28 1.81 19.80
C ASN A 115 22.18 3.15 20.54
N LYS A 116 22.92 4.17 20.13
CA LYS A 116 22.78 5.54 20.65
C LYS A 116 21.83 6.30 19.75
N ILE A 117 21.05 7.19 20.36
CA ILE A 117 20.19 8.11 19.62
C ILE A 117 21.12 9.15 18.98
N THR A 118 21.26 9.06 17.66
CA THR A 118 21.97 10.06 16.83
C THR A 118 21.01 10.57 15.76
N GLU A 119 21.12 11.84 15.44
CA GLU A 119 20.39 12.40 14.31
C GLU A 119 21.03 11.86 13.02
N LEU A 120 20.28 11.05 12.28
CA LEU A 120 20.68 10.56 10.96
C LEU A 120 19.79 11.18 9.90
N SER A 121 20.40 11.52 8.77
CA SER A 121 19.72 11.99 7.56
C SER A 121 19.52 10.81 6.60
N ILE A 122 18.27 10.51 6.26
CA ILE A 122 17.91 9.38 5.40
C ILE A 122 17.17 9.91 4.17
N LEU A 123 17.49 9.34 3.01
CA LEU A 123 16.79 9.58 1.76
C LEU A 123 16.16 8.30 1.23
N ASP A 124 14.87 8.35 0.93
CA ASP A 124 14.18 7.32 0.15
C ASP A 124 13.95 7.80 -1.28
N ILE A 125 14.45 7.05 -2.28
CA ILE A 125 14.37 7.41 -3.70
C ILE A 125 13.30 6.55 -4.40
N GLY A 126 12.33 7.20 -5.04
CA GLY A 126 11.19 6.55 -5.66
C GLY A 126 10.19 6.08 -4.60
N THR A 127 9.80 7.00 -3.71
CA THR A 127 9.09 6.67 -2.48
C THR A 127 7.67 6.09 -2.69
N GLY A 128 7.03 6.37 -3.83
CA GLY A 128 5.69 5.89 -4.13
C GLY A 128 4.67 6.25 -3.04
N THR A 129 4.16 5.25 -2.32
CA THR A 129 3.23 5.44 -1.20
C THR A 129 3.86 6.03 0.05
N GLY A 130 5.18 6.15 0.11
CA GLY A 130 5.92 6.50 1.31
C GLY A 130 6.06 5.36 2.33
N CYS A 131 5.80 4.11 1.94
CA CYS A 131 5.75 2.98 2.89
C CYS A 131 7.08 2.74 3.60
N ILE A 132 8.22 2.87 2.90
CA ILE A 132 9.55 2.70 3.50
C ILE A 132 9.83 3.81 4.51
N PRO A 133 9.87 5.10 4.13
CA PRO A 133 10.26 6.17 5.04
C PRO A 133 9.28 6.33 6.21
N ILE A 134 7.98 6.10 6.00
CA ILE A 134 6.97 6.14 7.07
C ILE A 134 7.20 5.02 8.08
N SER A 135 7.50 3.80 7.63
CA SER A 135 7.78 2.67 8.52
C SER A 135 9.06 2.91 9.32
N LEU A 136 10.10 3.50 8.72
CA LEU A 136 11.32 3.88 9.43
C LEU A 136 11.04 4.95 10.48
N ALA A 137 10.31 6.01 10.14
CA ALA A 137 9.95 7.09 11.07
C ALA A 137 9.09 6.62 12.24
N LYS A 138 8.28 5.57 12.07
CA LYS A 138 7.49 4.96 13.16
C LYS A 138 8.33 4.18 14.14
N ASN A 139 9.44 3.61 13.68
CA ASN A 139 10.28 2.73 14.49
C ASN A 139 11.50 3.45 15.11
N LEU A 140 11.85 4.63 14.59
CA LEU A 140 13.01 5.40 15.03
C LEU A 140 12.63 6.88 15.20
N THR A 141 12.83 7.44 16.39
CA THR A 141 12.33 8.78 16.77
C THR A 141 13.29 9.93 16.47
N SER A 142 14.51 9.66 16.04
CA SER A 142 15.57 10.69 15.86
C SER A 142 16.13 10.67 14.45
N LEU A 143 15.26 10.60 13.43
CA LEU A 143 15.65 10.60 12.04
C LEU A 143 15.15 11.85 11.33
N ASN A 144 16.03 12.43 10.50
CA ASN A 144 15.64 13.40 9.48
C ASN A 144 15.42 12.66 8.16
N ILE A 145 14.18 12.43 7.78
CA ILE A 145 13.85 11.63 6.60
C ILE A 145 13.33 12.53 5.50
N SER A 146 14.00 12.49 4.35
CA SER A 146 13.54 13.03 3.07
C SER A 146 13.12 11.87 2.16
N ALA A 147 12.10 12.08 1.36
CA ALA A 147 11.61 11.13 0.38
C ALA A 147 11.36 11.83 -0.95
N ILE A 148 11.89 11.28 -2.03
CA ILE A 148 11.75 11.85 -3.36
C ILE A 148 10.98 10.91 -4.27
N ASP A 149 10.18 11.52 -5.16
CA ASP A 149 9.55 10.84 -6.29
C ASP A 149 9.45 11.80 -7.46
N ILE A 150 9.42 11.27 -8.68
CA ILE A 150 9.20 12.06 -9.88
C ILE A 150 7.70 12.40 -10.08
N SER A 151 6.79 11.57 -9.51
CA SER A 151 5.35 11.72 -9.63
C SER A 151 4.79 12.60 -8.51
N PRO A 152 4.25 13.79 -8.82
CA PRO A 152 3.56 14.61 -7.83
C PRO A 152 2.31 13.94 -7.26
N GLU A 153 1.65 13.07 -8.04
CA GLU A 153 0.49 12.30 -7.60
C GLU A 153 0.89 11.25 -6.54
N ALA A 154 2.03 10.56 -6.73
CA ALA A 154 2.56 9.64 -5.74
C ALA A 154 2.93 10.38 -4.45
N LEU A 155 3.60 11.54 -4.55
CA LEU A 155 3.92 12.36 -3.40
C LEU A 155 2.69 12.87 -2.64
N LEU A 156 1.57 13.10 -3.34
CA LEU A 156 0.31 13.46 -2.67
C LEU A 156 -0.18 12.31 -1.78
N ILE A 157 -0.17 11.08 -2.28
CA ILE A 157 -0.53 9.89 -1.50
C ILE A 157 0.45 9.67 -0.34
N ALA A 158 1.77 9.79 -0.58
CA ALA A 158 2.78 9.67 0.47
C ALA A 158 2.60 10.68 1.60
N LYS A 159 2.28 11.94 1.29
CA LYS A 159 1.95 12.99 2.28
C LYS A 159 0.71 12.63 3.10
N GLN A 160 -0.34 12.12 2.46
CA GLN A 160 -1.54 11.67 3.16
C GLN A 160 -1.22 10.48 4.09
N ASN A 161 -0.39 9.55 3.65
CA ASN A 161 0.07 8.42 4.45
C ASN A 161 0.92 8.84 5.65
N ALA A 162 1.78 9.84 5.50
CA ALA A 162 2.55 10.40 6.60
C ALA A 162 1.63 11.02 7.67
N ILE A 163 0.60 11.76 7.24
CA ILE A 163 -0.42 12.33 8.15
C ILE A 163 -1.20 11.20 8.84
N LEU A 164 -1.67 10.20 8.09
CA LEU A 164 -2.40 9.04 8.61
C LEU A 164 -1.61 8.34 9.71
N ASN A 165 -0.31 8.16 9.47
CA ASN A 165 0.61 7.47 10.39
C ASN A 165 1.26 8.40 11.43
N LYS A 166 0.94 9.70 11.43
CA LYS A 166 1.43 10.70 12.39
C LYS A 166 2.96 10.76 12.46
N VAL A 167 3.60 10.83 11.29
CA VAL A 167 5.05 11.01 11.15
C VAL A 167 5.34 12.26 10.31
N ILE A 168 6.55 12.81 10.48
CA ILE A 168 7.04 13.97 9.73
C ILE A 168 8.11 13.48 8.77
N ILE A 169 7.90 13.74 7.48
CA ILE A 169 8.82 13.39 6.39
C ILE A 169 8.84 14.57 5.42
N GLU A 170 10.01 14.92 4.94
CA GLU A 170 10.19 15.90 3.88
C GLU A 170 9.98 15.23 2.52
N PHE A 171 8.92 15.62 1.79
CA PHE A 171 8.62 15.08 0.46
C PHE A 171 9.02 16.08 -0.62
N ILE A 172 9.88 15.64 -1.54
CA ILE A 172 10.50 16.47 -2.58
C ILE A 172 10.19 15.86 -3.95
N GLU A 173 9.62 16.67 -4.86
CA GLU A 173 9.46 16.27 -6.26
C GLU A 173 10.80 16.42 -6.96
N LEU A 174 11.39 15.30 -7.41
CA LEU A 174 12.69 15.27 -8.06
C LEU A 174 12.82 14.07 -8.99
N ASP A 175 13.21 14.33 -10.23
CA ASP A 175 13.73 13.30 -11.13
C ASP A 175 15.20 13.00 -10.78
N ILE A 176 15.43 11.89 -10.11
CA ILE A 176 16.78 11.49 -9.68
C ILE A 176 17.73 11.25 -10.86
N LEU A 177 17.20 10.83 -12.02
CA LEU A 177 18.03 10.57 -13.20
C LEU A 177 18.47 11.87 -13.90
N GLY A 178 17.68 12.94 -13.76
CA GLY A 178 17.99 14.27 -14.29
C GLY A 178 18.69 15.20 -13.29
N ALA A 179 18.73 14.83 -12.02
CA ALA A 179 19.26 15.67 -10.95
C ALA A 179 20.80 15.79 -11.03
N LYS A 180 21.31 17.02 -10.91
CA LYS A 180 22.77 17.27 -10.87
C LYS A 180 23.36 17.07 -9.47
N SER A 181 22.55 17.18 -8.44
CA SER A 181 22.92 16.99 -7.04
C SER A 181 21.69 16.63 -6.24
N LEU A 182 21.88 15.96 -5.11
CA LEU A 182 20.85 15.77 -4.11
C LEU A 182 20.61 17.09 -3.34
N PRO A 183 19.44 17.27 -2.70
CA PRO A 183 19.10 18.46 -1.93
C PRO A 183 20.08 18.75 -0.78
N GLN A 184 20.63 17.70 -0.18
CA GLN A 184 21.61 17.73 0.90
C GLN A 184 22.44 16.44 0.92
N GLU A 185 23.36 16.32 1.86
CA GLU A 185 24.06 15.06 2.14
C GLU A 185 23.20 14.16 3.05
N TYR A 186 23.28 12.85 2.84
CA TYR A 186 22.53 11.85 3.58
C TYR A 186 23.47 10.75 4.09
N ASP A 187 23.22 10.30 5.31
CA ASP A 187 23.94 9.19 5.93
C ASP A 187 23.52 7.83 5.36
N VAL A 188 22.23 7.71 4.98
CA VAL A 188 21.65 6.50 4.39
C VAL A 188 20.78 6.87 3.20
N ILE A 189 20.97 6.16 2.09
CA ILE A 189 20.12 6.26 0.91
C ILE A 189 19.47 4.91 0.66
N ILE A 190 18.17 4.92 0.46
CA ILE A 190 17.36 3.73 0.22
C ILE A 190 16.64 3.90 -1.11
N SER A 191 16.53 2.82 -1.87
CA SER A 191 15.73 2.81 -3.08
C SER A 191 15.20 1.41 -3.36
N ASN A 192 13.90 1.30 -3.62
CA ASN A 192 13.27 0.08 -4.12
C ASN A 192 12.53 0.38 -5.43
N PRO A 193 13.26 0.61 -6.54
CA PRO A 193 12.67 0.99 -7.80
C PRO A 193 11.87 -0.18 -8.42
N PRO A 194 10.88 0.10 -9.28
CA PRO A 194 10.15 -0.95 -9.98
C PRO A 194 11.10 -1.76 -10.87
N TYR A 195 11.04 -3.09 -10.77
CA TYR A 195 11.81 -4.00 -11.61
C TYR A 195 11.10 -4.21 -12.94
N VAL A 196 11.28 -3.29 -13.89
CA VAL A 196 10.75 -3.45 -15.25
C VAL A 196 11.78 -4.21 -16.08
N ARG A 197 11.43 -5.42 -16.53
CA ARG A 197 12.24 -6.15 -17.52
C ARG A 197 12.30 -5.35 -18.82
N GLU A 198 13.43 -5.38 -19.52
CA GLU A 198 13.59 -4.62 -20.78
C GLU A 198 12.50 -4.94 -21.83
N LEU A 199 11.97 -6.16 -21.82
CA LEU A 199 10.87 -6.59 -22.69
C LEU A 199 9.51 -5.94 -22.35
N GLU A 200 9.29 -5.49 -21.14
CA GLU A 200 8.05 -4.85 -20.71
C GLU A 200 8.04 -3.34 -20.98
N LYS A 201 9.19 -2.74 -21.30
CA LYS A 201 9.29 -1.32 -21.67
C LYS A 201 8.61 -0.98 -23.00
N GLU A 202 8.38 -1.98 -23.87
CA GLU A 202 7.71 -1.79 -25.17
C GLU A 202 6.17 -1.79 -25.04
N GLU A 203 5.61 -2.37 -23.97
CA GLU A 203 4.16 -2.44 -23.74
C GLU A 203 3.60 -1.24 -22.95
N ILE A 204 4.47 -0.38 -22.40
CA ILE A 204 4.08 0.78 -21.56
C ILE A 204 4.07 2.12 -22.36
N LYS A 205 4.20 2.04 -23.69
CA LYS A 205 4.13 3.23 -24.56
C LYS A 205 2.73 3.49 -25.10
#